data_e2a0833c92114414641bc59fb4d7ca9c
#
_entry.id   e2a0833c92114414641bc59fb4d7ca9c
#
_cell.length_a   1.000
_cell.length_b   1.000
_cell.length_c   1.000
_cell.angle_alpha   90.00
_cell.angle_beta   90.00
_cell.angle_gamma   90.00
#
_symmetry.space_group_name_H-M   'P 1'
#
loop_
_entity.id
_entity.type
_entity.pdbx_description
1 polymer ?
#
loop_
_entity_poly.entity_id
_entity_poly.type
_entity_poly.pdbx_seq_one_letter_code
_entity_poly.pdbx_strand_id
1 'polypeptide(L)'
;MKNLLFTVVGLIAFNSQAQVTKDMGDFSEIRTTNRIKVELIPSSESKVVLDSKDESNITLVNKNGKLAIKNTLKELVSDSDYKVSVKVYYKNLNSIEAESGSYVFSSKNLETTKLKLNANSGSQIDIKMKTKNIEAKVFAGATMKLEGKSDTGTLIANAGGAIDAKNLDFITVDATVNAGGKIDVKATETVNATTRAGGSVNIYGNPKTVVEKTTAGGNINRVK
;
A
#
# COMPACT_ATOMS: atom_id res chain seq x y z
N MET A 1 -34.06 39.71 48.57
CA MET A 1 -33.43 39.81 47.27
C MET A 1 -32.85 38.43 46.93
N LYS A 2 -33.54 37.66 46.06
CA LYS A 2 -33.14 36.30 45.65
C LYS A 2 -32.35 36.41 44.32
N ASN A 3 -31.05 36.12 44.35
CA ASN A 3 -30.24 36.07 43.14
C ASN A 3 -30.48 34.73 42.45
N LEU A 4 -31.07 34.81 41.24
CA LEU A 4 -31.29 33.66 40.35
C LEU A 4 -30.03 33.51 39.48
N LEU A 5 -29.24 32.47 39.78
CA LEU A 5 -28.04 32.08 39.00
C LEU A 5 -28.53 31.30 37.77
N PHE A 6 -28.48 31.91 36.59
CA PHE A 6 -28.72 31.20 35.31
C PHE A 6 -27.44 30.47 34.91
N THR A 7 -27.44 29.16 35.06
CA THR A 7 -26.38 28.30 34.50
C THR A 7 -26.68 28.03 33.02
N VAL A 8 -25.96 28.67 32.13
CA VAL A 8 -26.01 28.37 30.69
C VAL A 8 -25.23 27.07 30.45
N VAL A 9 -25.96 25.98 30.26
CA VAL A 9 -25.37 24.72 29.77
C VAL A 9 -25.19 24.86 28.27
N GLY A 10 -23.92 25.11 27.86
CA GLY A 10 -23.56 25.11 26.43
C GLY A 10 -23.62 23.67 25.88
N LEU A 11 -24.61 23.41 25.02
CA LEU A 11 -24.65 22.20 24.20
C LEU A 11 -23.45 22.26 23.20
N ILE A 12 -22.40 21.53 23.48
CA ILE A 12 -21.36 21.25 22.49
C ILE A 12 -21.94 20.20 21.56
N ALA A 13 -22.42 20.63 20.39
CA ALA A 13 -22.80 19.73 19.31
C ALA A 13 -21.55 19.08 18.75
N PHE A 14 -21.26 17.84 19.13
CA PHE A 14 -20.29 16.99 18.44
C PHE A 14 -20.88 16.65 17.06
N ASN A 15 -20.33 17.23 16.01
CA ASN A 15 -20.55 16.75 14.65
C ASN A 15 -19.93 15.36 14.50
N SER A 16 -20.60 14.32 14.97
CA SER A 16 -20.23 12.95 14.65
C SER A 16 -20.65 12.70 13.20
N GLN A 17 -19.71 12.68 12.28
CA GLN A 17 -19.98 12.16 10.94
C GLN A 17 -20.42 10.71 11.10
N ALA A 18 -21.62 10.39 10.63
CA ALA A 18 -22.17 9.06 10.71
C ALA A 18 -21.27 8.10 9.89
N GLN A 19 -20.70 7.10 10.53
CA GLN A 19 -19.92 6.06 9.88
C GLN A 19 -20.80 4.84 9.64
N VAL A 20 -20.65 4.22 8.46
CA VAL A 20 -21.29 2.96 8.10
C VAL A 20 -20.27 1.85 8.23
N THR A 21 -20.64 0.81 8.97
CA THR A 21 -19.83 -0.39 9.12
C THR A 21 -20.48 -1.54 8.36
N LYS A 22 -19.71 -2.19 7.47
CA LYS A 22 -20.13 -3.38 6.72
C LYS A 22 -19.28 -4.57 7.11
N ASP A 23 -19.92 -5.62 7.63
CA ASP A 23 -19.28 -6.92 7.81
C ASP A 23 -19.04 -7.54 6.43
N MET A 24 -17.81 -7.92 6.16
CA MET A 24 -17.41 -8.45 4.86
C MET A 24 -17.15 -9.96 4.86
N GLY A 25 -17.29 -10.62 6.02
CA GLY A 25 -16.83 -11.99 6.19
C GLY A 25 -15.30 -12.08 6.07
N ASP A 26 -14.75 -13.27 6.13
CA ASP A 26 -13.30 -13.47 6.08
C ASP A 26 -12.75 -13.28 4.66
N PHE A 27 -11.65 -12.54 4.57
CA PHE A 27 -10.86 -12.34 3.35
C PHE A 27 -9.37 -12.30 3.71
N SER A 28 -8.53 -12.64 2.74
CA SER A 28 -7.08 -12.56 2.84
C SER A 28 -6.43 -11.79 1.68
N GLU A 29 -7.25 -11.36 0.72
CA GLU A 29 -6.82 -10.58 -0.43
C GLU A 29 -7.68 -9.31 -0.54
N ILE A 30 -7.05 -8.19 -0.93
CA ILE A 30 -7.74 -6.92 -1.19
C ILE A 30 -7.37 -6.44 -2.59
N ARG A 31 -8.38 -5.97 -3.33
CA ARG A 31 -8.21 -5.24 -4.58
C ARG A 31 -8.93 -3.90 -4.52
N THR A 32 -8.22 -2.82 -4.82
CA THR A 32 -8.75 -1.46 -4.81
C THR A 32 -8.65 -0.83 -6.19
N THR A 33 -9.69 -0.12 -6.63
CA THR A 33 -9.71 0.53 -7.94
C THR A 33 -10.38 1.90 -7.91
N ASN A 34 -9.98 2.78 -8.85
CA ASN A 34 -10.58 4.08 -9.12
C ASN A 34 -10.38 5.10 -7.99
N ARG A 35 -9.13 5.52 -7.76
CA ARG A 35 -8.77 6.66 -6.89
C ARG A 35 -9.45 6.62 -5.51
N ILE A 36 -9.48 5.47 -4.88
CA ILE A 36 -9.93 5.30 -3.50
C ILE A 36 -8.75 5.24 -2.54
N LYS A 37 -8.90 5.89 -1.38
CA LYS A 37 -7.93 5.80 -0.29
C LYS A 37 -8.35 4.72 0.69
N VAL A 38 -7.46 3.77 0.99
CA VAL A 38 -7.74 2.63 1.86
C VAL A 38 -6.71 2.55 2.97
N GLU A 39 -7.17 2.65 4.23
CA GLU A 39 -6.36 2.38 5.41
C GLU A 39 -6.55 0.94 5.86
N LEU A 40 -5.46 0.19 5.98
CA LEU A 40 -5.46 -1.19 6.47
C LEU A 40 -5.19 -1.23 7.96
N ILE A 41 -6.06 -1.89 8.72
CA ILE A 41 -6.00 -1.97 10.19
C ILE A 41 -6.08 -3.43 10.63
N PRO A 42 -5.01 -4.00 11.24
CA PRO A 42 -5.08 -5.33 11.82
C PRO A 42 -6.15 -5.41 12.92
N SER A 43 -6.96 -6.47 12.91
CA SER A 43 -8.09 -6.65 13.81
C SER A 43 -8.42 -8.13 14.02
N SER A 44 -9.21 -8.45 15.03
CA SER A 44 -9.85 -9.76 15.19
C SER A 44 -11.11 -9.94 14.33
N GLU A 45 -11.57 -8.88 13.65
CA GLU A 45 -12.77 -8.87 12.82
C GLU A 45 -12.45 -8.42 11.40
N SER A 46 -13.22 -8.90 10.43
CA SER A 46 -13.12 -8.50 9.01
C SER A 46 -14.28 -7.60 8.63
N LYS A 47 -14.04 -6.28 8.57
CA LYS A 47 -15.07 -5.28 8.27
C LYS A 47 -14.52 -4.09 7.50
N VAL A 48 -15.41 -3.37 6.84
CA VAL A 48 -15.10 -2.07 6.19
C VAL A 48 -15.90 -0.98 6.87
N VAL A 49 -15.22 0.11 7.22
CA VAL A 49 -15.81 1.33 7.78
C VAL A 49 -15.62 2.47 6.81
N LEU A 50 -16.68 3.17 6.48
CA LEU A 50 -16.70 4.30 5.55
C LEU A 50 -17.59 5.42 6.08
N ASP A 51 -17.42 6.64 5.56
CA ASP A 51 -18.32 7.75 5.82
C ASP A 51 -19.67 7.48 5.14
N SER A 52 -20.79 7.75 5.81
CA SER A 52 -22.14 7.51 5.27
C SER A 52 -22.42 8.25 3.96
N LYS A 53 -21.84 9.45 3.79
CA LYS A 53 -21.96 10.24 2.55
C LYS A 53 -21.33 9.53 1.34
N ASP A 54 -20.37 8.64 1.55
CA ASP A 54 -19.62 7.94 0.50
C ASP A 54 -20.20 6.56 0.19
N GLU A 55 -21.21 6.09 0.93
CA GLU A 55 -21.75 4.74 0.81
C GLU A 55 -22.26 4.40 -0.61
N SER A 56 -22.95 5.34 -1.24
CA SER A 56 -23.47 5.16 -2.62
C SER A 56 -22.36 5.16 -3.69
N ASN A 57 -21.17 5.66 -3.34
CA ASN A 57 -20.04 5.82 -4.25
C ASN A 57 -19.03 4.67 -4.15
N ILE A 58 -19.30 3.68 -3.29
CA ILE A 58 -18.38 2.56 -3.05
C ILE A 58 -19.09 1.24 -3.30
N THR A 59 -18.51 0.42 -4.17
CA THR A 59 -18.90 -0.98 -4.31
C THR A 59 -17.93 -1.84 -3.51
N LEU A 60 -18.49 -2.68 -2.61
CA LEU A 60 -17.77 -3.66 -1.79
C LEU A 60 -18.26 -5.05 -2.14
N VAL A 61 -17.36 -5.94 -2.54
CA VAL A 61 -17.68 -7.34 -2.87
C VAL A 61 -16.59 -8.23 -2.29
N ASN A 62 -16.96 -9.16 -1.41
CA ASN A 62 -16.08 -10.26 -1.05
C ASN A 62 -16.50 -11.52 -1.81
N LYS A 63 -15.60 -12.04 -2.63
CA LYS A 63 -15.80 -13.29 -3.36
C LYS A 63 -14.58 -14.18 -3.20
N ASN A 64 -14.78 -15.38 -2.68
CA ASN A 64 -13.72 -16.38 -2.49
C ASN A 64 -12.54 -15.84 -1.66
N GLY A 65 -12.79 -15.02 -0.63
CA GLY A 65 -11.75 -14.44 0.22
C GLY A 65 -10.98 -13.28 -0.40
N LYS A 66 -11.43 -12.74 -1.55
CA LYS A 66 -10.91 -11.51 -2.17
C LYS A 66 -11.92 -10.38 -2.03
N LEU A 67 -11.58 -9.38 -1.21
CA LEU A 67 -12.35 -8.16 -1.03
C LEU A 67 -12.02 -7.16 -2.13
N ALA A 68 -12.96 -6.91 -3.03
CA ALA A 68 -12.89 -5.85 -4.02
C ALA A 68 -13.55 -4.58 -3.50
N ILE A 69 -12.82 -3.46 -3.57
CA ILE A 69 -13.25 -2.12 -3.15
C ILE A 69 -13.11 -1.19 -4.34
N LYS A 70 -14.23 -0.69 -4.84
CA LYS A 70 -14.26 0.14 -6.05
C LYS A 70 -14.97 1.45 -5.78
N ASN A 71 -14.34 2.57 -6.11
CA ASN A 71 -14.99 3.85 -6.20
C ASN A 71 -15.79 3.94 -7.51
N THR A 72 -17.05 4.32 -7.43
CA THR A 72 -17.98 4.44 -8.57
C THR A 72 -18.32 5.88 -8.93
N LEU A 73 -17.72 6.88 -8.26
CA LEU A 73 -17.89 8.29 -8.63
C LEU A 73 -17.53 8.51 -10.10
N LYS A 74 -18.46 9.06 -10.86
CA LYS A 74 -18.29 9.36 -12.29
C LYS A 74 -17.34 10.54 -12.53
N GLU A 75 -17.30 11.49 -11.61
CA GLU A 75 -16.44 12.67 -11.69
C GLU A 75 -15.11 12.43 -10.97
N LEU A 76 -14.23 11.67 -11.61
CA LEU A 76 -12.82 11.55 -11.22
C LEU A 76 -12.05 12.79 -11.73
N VAL A 77 -12.54 13.99 -11.41
CA VAL A 77 -11.89 15.24 -11.81
C VAL A 77 -10.48 15.32 -11.20
N SER A 78 -9.60 15.97 -11.89
CA SER A 78 -8.14 16.11 -11.72
C SER A 78 -7.64 16.70 -10.38
N ASP A 79 -8.40 16.58 -9.30
CA ASP A 79 -8.01 16.99 -7.96
C ASP A 79 -7.07 15.98 -7.35
N SER A 80 -5.97 16.44 -6.75
CA SER A 80 -4.96 15.60 -6.11
C SER A 80 -5.48 14.83 -4.90
N ASP A 81 -6.63 15.21 -4.35
CA ASP A 81 -7.18 14.63 -3.13
C ASP A 81 -8.14 13.46 -3.41
N TYR A 82 -7.97 12.41 -2.62
CA TYR A 82 -8.90 11.28 -2.63
C TYR A 82 -10.24 11.69 -2.01
N LYS A 83 -11.29 11.78 -2.83
CA LYS A 83 -12.64 12.14 -2.36
C LYS A 83 -13.30 11.06 -1.53
N VAL A 84 -12.89 9.81 -1.70
CA VAL A 84 -13.46 8.64 -1.04
C VAL A 84 -12.39 7.91 -0.26
N SER A 85 -12.66 7.65 1.01
CA SER A 85 -11.74 7.00 1.94
C SER A 85 -12.46 5.92 2.74
N VAL A 86 -11.81 4.76 2.92
CA VAL A 86 -12.34 3.66 3.72
C VAL A 86 -11.27 3.10 4.66
N LYS A 87 -11.71 2.55 5.81
CA LYS A 87 -10.90 1.77 6.73
C LYS A 87 -11.26 0.31 6.59
N VAL A 88 -10.27 -0.53 6.33
CA VAL A 88 -10.43 -1.98 6.19
C VAL A 88 -9.79 -2.66 7.38
N TYR A 89 -10.62 -3.28 8.20
CA TYR A 89 -10.20 -4.11 9.32
C TYR A 89 -10.06 -5.55 8.83
N TYR A 90 -8.93 -6.20 9.10
CA TYR A 90 -8.62 -7.53 8.60
C TYR A 90 -7.98 -8.43 9.67
N LYS A 91 -8.28 -9.73 9.62
CA LYS A 91 -7.66 -10.76 10.47
C LYS A 91 -6.30 -11.19 9.94
N ASN A 92 -6.27 -11.58 8.66
CA ASN A 92 -5.08 -12.02 7.94
C ASN A 92 -5.07 -11.40 6.56
N LEU A 93 -3.90 -10.98 6.08
CA LEU A 93 -3.77 -10.41 4.75
C LEU A 93 -2.48 -10.90 4.10
N ASN A 94 -2.60 -11.47 2.89
CA ASN A 94 -1.49 -12.02 2.14
C ASN A 94 -1.37 -11.44 0.71
N SER A 95 -2.38 -10.69 0.23
CA SER A 95 -2.33 -10.06 -1.08
C SER A 95 -3.02 -8.69 -1.07
N ILE A 96 -2.35 -7.68 -1.65
CA ILE A 96 -2.85 -6.33 -1.84
C ILE A 96 -2.63 -5.93 -3.30
N GLU A 97 -3.71 -5.53 -3.96
CA GLU A 97 -3.70 -5.06 -5.35
C GLU A 97 -4.31 -3.66 -5.40
N ALA A 98 -3.55 -2.67 -5.86
CA ALA A 98 -3.99 -1.29 -6.03
C ALA A 98 -3.93 -0.90 -7.51
N GLU A 99 -5.01 -0.35 -8.05
CA GLU A 99 -5.14 -0.01 -9.46
C GLU A 99 -5.77 1.39 -9.65
N SER A 100 -5.53 1.96 -10.83
CA SER A 100 -6.21 3.17 -11.30
C SER A 100 -6.17 4.32 -10.29
N GLY A 101 -4.96 4.69 -9.85
CA GLY A 101 -4.74 5.80 -8.94
C GLY A 101 -5.19 5.56 -7.50
N SER A 102 -5.52 4.33 -7.08
CA SER A 102 -5.87 4.03 -5.69
C SER A 102 -4.65 4.16 -4.77
N TYR A 103 -4.89 4.53 -3.52
CA TYR A 103 -3.87 4.60 -2.47
C TYR A 103 -4.21 3.66 -1.32
N VAL A 104 -3.36 2.69 -1.06
CA VAL A 104 -3.50 1.73 0.04
C VAL A 104 -2.33 1.91 1.00
N PHE A 105 -2.64 2.09 2.28
CA PHE A 105 -1.60 2.27 3.30
C PHE A 105 -1.92 1.56 4.60
N SER A 106 -0.90 1.28 5.40
CA SER A 106 -1.05 0.79 6.76
C SER A 106 -0.34 1.69 7.76
N SER A 107 -1.03 2.06 8.83
CA SER A 107 -0.45 2.80 9.97
C SER A 107 0.25 1.87 10.97
N LYS A 108 -0.05 0.56 10.93
CA LYS A 108 0.53 -0.48 11.78
C LYS A 108 1.26 -1.53 10.96
N ASN A 109 2.14 -2.30 11.60
CA ASN A 109 2.82 -3.41 10.93
C ASN A 109 1.81 -4.47 10.46
N LEU A 110 1.89 -4.83 9.19
CA LEU A 110 1.25 -6.01 8.63
C LEU A 110 2.17 -7.21 8.88
N GLU A 111 1.70 -8.19 9.65
CA GLU A 111 2.45 -9.39 9.96
C GLU A 111 1.87 -10.59 9.20
N THR A 112 2.69 -11.25 8.39
CA THR A 112 2.29 -12.43 7.61
C THR A 112 3.54 -13.22 7.19
N THR A 113 3.36 -14.49 6.86
CA THR A 113 4.47 -15.30 6.34
C THR A 113 4.82 -14.94 4.90
N LYS A 114 3.82 -14.69 4.06
CA LYS A 114 3.98 -14.34 2.64
C LYS A 114 3.06 -13.19 2.27
N LEU A 115 3.61 -12.16 1.64
CA LEU A 115 2.87 -11.00 1.19
C LEU A 115 3.09 -10.76 -0.31
N LYS A 116 2.00 -10.60 -1.05
CA LYS A 116 2.02 -10.21 -2.46
C LYS A 116 1.45 -8.82 -2.63
N LEU A 117 2.21 -7.92 -3.25
CA LEU A 117 1.83 -6.53 -3.51
C LEU A 117 1.88 -6.25 -5.01
N ASN A 118 0.79 -5.74 -5.56
CA ASN A 118 0.72 -5.29 -6.94
C ASN A 118 0.17 -3.86 -6.99
N ALA A 119 0.90 -2.95 -7.62
CA ALA A 119 0.44 -1.59 -7.88
C ALA A 119 0.50 -1.30 -9.38
N ASN A 120 -0.56 -0.75 -9.94
CA ASN A 120 -0.67 -0.50 -11.37
C ASN A 120 -1.38 0.83 -11.67
N SER A 121 -1.08 1.40 -12.84
CA SER A 121 -1.79 2.58 -13.38
C SER A 121 -1.83 3.76 -12.39
N GLY A 122 -0.66 4.23 -11.98
CA GLY A 122 -0.50 5.39 -11.10
C GLY A 122 -1.00 5.19 -9.66
N SER A 123 -1.27 3.96 -9.23
CA SER A 123 -1.65 3.66 -7.85
C SER A 123 -0.46 3.72 -6.91
N GLN A 124 -0.75 3.76 -5.61
CA GLN A 124 0.24 3.86 -4.57
C GLN A 124 -0.03 2.85 -3.45
N ILE A 125 1.03 2.18 -2.96
CA ILE A 125 0.99 1.30 -1.79
C ILE A 125 2.08 1.74 -0.81
N ASP A 126 1.70 2.00 0.45
CA ASP A 126 2.62 2.39 1.54
C ASP A 126 2.40 1.48 2.75
N ILE A 127 3.27 0.48 2.93
CA ILE A 127 3.06 -0.59 3.92
C ILE A 127 4.26 -0.75 4.84
N LYS A 128 3.96 -0.77 6.15
CA LYS A 128 4.89 -1.26 7.17
C LYS A 128 4.63 -2.73 7.42
N MET A 129 5.68 -3.57 7.41
CA MET A 129 5.51 -5.01 7.49
C MET A 129 6.58 -5.75 8.27
N LYS A 130 6.19 -6.97 8.71
CA LYS A 130 7.10 -8.01 9.13
C LYS A 130 6.68 -9.30 8.47
N THR A 131 7.49 -9.82 7.54
CA THR A 131 7.14 -11.01 6.75
C THR A 131 8.38 -11.90 6.54
N LYS A 132 8.20 -13.16 6.16
CA LYS A 132 9.30 -14.02 5.71
C LYS A 132 9.58 -13.83 4.23
N ASN A 133 8.53 -13.59 3.43
CA ASN A 133 8.67 -13.50 1.99
C ASN A 133 7.75 -12.41 1.42
N ILE A 134 8.29 -11.55 0.58
CA ILE A 134 7.51 -10.53 -0.16
C ILE A 134 7.73 -10.67 -1.67
N GLU A 135 6.64 -10.57 -2.42
CA GLU A 135 6.62 -10.35 -3.86
C GLU A 135 5.95 -9.01 -4.13
N ALA A 136 6.70 -8.03 -4.64
CA ALA A 136 6.18 -6.69 -4.94
C ALA A 136 6.40 -6.34 -6.41
N LYS A 137 5.33 -5.95 -7.09
CA LYS A 137 5.35 -5.57 -8.51
C LYS A 137 4.68 -4.22 -8.73
N VAL A 138 5.36 -3.34 -9.44
CA VAL A 138 4.83 -2.04 -9.86
C VAL A 138 4.86 -1.90 -11.37
N PHE A 139 3.79 -1.29 -11.93
CA PHE A 139 3.63 -1.09 -13.36
C PHE A 139 3.06 0.31 -13.66
N ALA A 140 3.32 0.81 -14.86
CA ALA A 140 2.66 1.98 -15.41
C ALA A 140 2.59 3.17 -14.44
N GLY A 141 3.77 3.62 -13.98
CA GLY A 141 3.91 4.80 -13.11
C GLY A 141 3.38 4.63 -11.69
N ALA A 142 3.03 3.41 -11.25
CA ALA A 142 2.65 3.16 -9.87
C ALA A 142 3.85 3.22 -8.93
N THR A 143 3.61 3.42 -7.65
CA THR A 143 4.65 3.54 -6.63
C THR A 143 4.38 2.66 -5.41
N MET A 144 5.46 2.17 -4.79
CA MET A 144 5.40 1.50 -3.49
C MET A 144 6.43 2.08 -2.54
N LYS A 145 6.03 2.28 -1.28
CA LYS A 145 6.93 2.54 -0.17
C LYS A 145 6.79 1.42 0.85
N LEU A 146 7.90 0.73 1.11
CA LEU A 146 7.92 -0.47 1.93
C LEU A 146 8.88 -0.29 3.09
N GLU A 147 8.41 -0.57 4.32
CA GLU A 147 9.20 -0.40 5.54
C GLU A 147 9.09 -1.63 6.44
N GLY A 148 10.12 -1.90 7.25
CA GLY A 148 10.12 -2.98 8.24
C GLY A 148 11.13 -4.07 7.98
N LYS A 149 10.71 -5.36 7.95
CA LYS A 149 11.60 -6.52 7.78
C LYS A 149 11.00 -7.62 6.91
N SER A 150 11.84 -8.22 6.06
CA SER A 150 11.52 -9.45 5.31
C SER A 150 12.76 -10.31 5.16
N ASP A 151 12.63 -11.64 5.31
CA ASP A 151 13.77 -12.52 5.10
C ASP A 151 14.17 -12.52 3.62
N THR A 152 13.20 -12.70 2.72
CA THR A 152 13.43 -12.69 1.27
C THR A 152 12.49 -11.80 0.52
N GLY A 153 12.93 -11.25 -0.62
CA GLY A 153 12.13 -10.39 -1.46
C GLY A 153 12.34 -10.61 -2.95
N THR A 154 11.25 -10.49 -3.71
CA THR A 154 11.29 -10.33 -5.16
C THR A 154 10.58 -9.03 -5.53
N LEU A 155 11.36 -8.05 -6.01
CA LEU A 155 10.89 -6.72 -6.34
C LEU A 155 11.01 -6.49 -7.85
N ILE A 156 9.91 -6.09 -8.51
CA ILE A 156 9.86 -5.86 -9.95
C ILE A 156 9.25 -4.50 -10.24
N ALA A 157 9.99 -3.63 -10.93
CA ALA A 157 9.50 -2.34 -11.39
C ALA A 157 9.52 -2.26 -12.91
N ASN A 158 8.35 -2.01 -13.52
CA ASN A 158 8.18 -1.94 -14.96
C ASN A 158 7.56 -0.61 -15.39
N ALA A 159 7.84 -0.19 -16.62
CA ALA A 159 7.19 0.94 -17.29
C ALA A 159 7.07 2.19 -16.40
N GLY A 160 8.20 2.68 -15.88
CA GLY A 160 8.26 3.88 -15.03
C GLY A 160 7.76 3.69 -13.60
N GLY A 161 7.44 2.46 -13.17
CA GLY A 161 7.06 2.19 -11.78
C GLY A 161 8.25 2.34 -10.81
N ALA A 162 7.97 2.63 -9.52
CA ALA A 162 9.00 2.83 -8.51
C ALA A 162 8.70 2.07 -7.21
N ILE A 163 9.73 1.42 -6.64
CA ILE A 163 9.69 0.78 -5.33
C ILE A 163 10.76 1.41 -4.43
N ASP A 164 10.34 2.10 -3.38
CA ASP A 164 11.21 2.56 -2.30
C ASP A 164 11.15 1.54 -1.14
N ALA A 165 12.13 0.66 -1.08
CA ALA A 165 12.31 -0.35 -0.02
C ALA A 165 13.63 -0.15 0.75
N LYS A 166 14.20 1.09 0.74
CA LYS A 166 15.45 1.39 1.50
C LYS A 166 15.27 1.28 3.01
N ASN A 167 14.02 1.35 3.52
CA ASN A 167 13.66 1.17 4.93
C ASN A 167 13.06 -0.22 5.23
N LEU A 168 13.12 -1.15 4.28
CA LEU A 168 12.76 -2.55 4.45
C LEU A 168 14.05 -3.39 4.50
N ASP A 169 14.37 -3.94 5.66
CA ASP A 169 15.57 -4.76 5.85
C ASP A 169 15.34 -6.16 5.28
N PHE A 170 16.09 -6.53 4.25
CA PHE A 170 16.12 -7.90 3.69
C PHE A 170 17.35 -8.67 4.17
N ILE A 171 17.24 -9.99 4.24
CA ILE A 171 18.40 -10.88 4.24
C ILE A 171 18.86 -11.05 2.79
N THR A 172 17.96 -11.47 1.90
CA THR A 172 18.23 -11.67 0.46
C THR A 172 17.12 -11.06 -0.39
N VAL A 173 17.49 -10.40 -1.49
CA VAL A 173 16.50 -9.77 -2.38
C VAL A 173 16.91 -9.85 -3.85
N ASP A 174 15.92 -10.15 -4.70
CA ASP A 174 15.98 -10.05 -6.15
C ASP A 174 15.28 -8.79 -6.60
N ALA A 175 16.00 -7.84 -7.20
CA ALA A 175 15.48 -6.56 -7.68
C ALA A 175 15.61 -6.48 -9.21
N THR A 176 14.49 -6.43 -9.92
CA THR A 176 14.46 -6.34 -11.37
C THR A 176 13.74 -5.07 -11.82
N VAL A 177 14.43 -4.26 -12.63
CA VAL A 177 13.88 -3.06 -13.26
C VAL A 177 13.82 -3.25 -14.76
N ASN A 178 12.66 -2.98 -15.36
CA ASN A 178 12.47 -3.01 -16.81
C ASN A 178 11.84 -1.69 -17.29
N ALA A 179 12.26 -1.23 -18.46
CA ALA A 179 11.65 -0.07 -19.13
C ALA A 179 11.52 1.19 -18.25
N GLY A 180 12.64 1.67 -17.70
CA GLY A 180 12.72 2.97 -17.02
C GLY A 180 12.24 3.01 -15.56
N GLY A 181 11.95 1.87 -14.94
CA GLY A 181 11.54 1.82 -13.52
C GLY A 181 12.68 2.15 -12.54
N LYS A 182 12.36 2.21 -11.24
CA LYS A 182 13.31 2.46 -10.16
C LYS A 182 13.04 1.54 -8.97
N ILE A 183 14.11 0.97 -8.40
CA ILE A 183 14.06 0.23 -7.13
C ILE A 183 15.16 0.73 -6.20
N ASP A 184 14.78 1.16 -4.99
CA ASP A 184 15.69 1.41 -3.87
C ASP A 184 15.55 0.24 -2.90
N VAL A 185 16.65 -0.47 -2.58
CA VAL A 185 16.62 -1.72 -1.81
C VAL A 185 17.74 -1.77 -0.79
N LYS A 186 17.49 -2.42 0.38
CA LYS A 186 18.47 -2.63 1.44
C LYS A 186 18.54 -4.10 1.84
N ALA A 187 19.74 -4.70 1.84
CA ALA A 187 19.92 -6.09 2.29
C ALA A 187 21.21 -6.27 3.08
N THR A 188 21.29 -7.37 3.84
CA THR A 188 22.46 -7.74 4.65
C THR A 188 23.33 -8.82 4.02
N GLU A 189 22.75 -9.80 3.33
CA GLU A 189 23.48 -10.92 2.76
C GLU A 189 23.63 -10.83 1.24
N THR A 190 22.53 -10.84 0.49
CA THR A 190 22.59 -10.93 -0.98
C THR A 190 21.60 -9.98 -1.66
N VAL A 191 22.08 -9.28 -2.69
CA VAL A 191 21.26 -8.55 -3.64
C VAL A 191 21.56 -9.05 -5.06
N ASN A 192 20.52 -9.54 -5.75
CA ASN A 192 20.58 -9.84 -7.19
C ASN A 192 19.86 -8.69 -7.91
N ALA A 193 20.61 -7.78 -8.51
CA ALA A 193 20.09 -6.60 -9.20
C ALA A 193 20.12 -6.79 -10.71
N THR A 194 18.99 -6.58 -11.37
CA THR A 194 18.88 -6.66 -12.83
C THR A 194 18.23 -5.42 -13.39
N THR A 195 18.84 -4.77 -14.40
CA THR A 195 18.23 -3.69 -15.19
C THR A 195 18.12 -4.09 -16.66
N ARG A 196 16.96 -3.80 -17.29
CA ARG A 196 16.72 -4.03 -18.72
C ARG A 196 16.02 -2.83 -19.33
N ALA A 197 16.53 -2.37 -20.46
CA ALA A 197 15.96 -1.22 -21.20
C ALA A 197 15.81 0.06 -20.33
N GLY A 198 16.88 0.47 -19.65
CA GLY A 198 16.93 1.64 -18.79
C GLY A 198 16.41 1.40 -17.38
N GLY A 199 16.39 2.48 -16.58
CA GLY A 199 15.98 2.45 -15.16
C GLY A 199 17.15 2.29 -14.20
N SER A 200 16.83 2.17 -12.90
CA SER A 200 17.87 2.10 -11.87
C SER A 200 17.52 1.20 -10.69
N VAL A 201 18.53 0.50 -10.17
CA VAL A 201 18.51 -0.16 -8.87
C VAL A 201 19.54 0.51 -7.97
N ASN A 202 19.11 1.06 -6.84
CA ASN A 202 20.01 1.63 -5.83
C ASN A 202 20.04 0.69 -4.62
N ILE A 203 21.25 0.22 -4.29
CA ILE A 203 21.49 -0.75 -3.22
C ILE A 203 22.01 0.00 -2.00
N TYR A 204 21.27 -0.04 -0.93
CA TYR A 204 21.59 0.52 0.38
C TYR A 204 22.09 -0.58 1.33
N GLY A 205 22.80 -0.16 2.38
CA GLY A 205 23.42 -1.07 3.31
C GLY A 205 24.73 -1.63 2.79
N ASN A 206 25.16 -2.75 3.35
CA ASN A 206 26.44 -3.39 2.98
C ASN A 206 26.25 -4.90 2.81
N PRO A 207 25.52 -5.36 1.77
CA PRO A 207 25.30 -6.77 1.54
C PRO A 207 26.63 -7.49 1.24
N LYS A 208 26.79 -8.73 1.73
CA LYS A 208 27.99 -9.53 1.52
C LYS A 208 28.21 -9.90 0.05
N THR A 209 27.11 -10.10 -0.68
CA THR A 209 27.14 -10.49 -2.10
C THR A 209 26.22 -9.58 -2.91
N VAL A 210 26.74 -9.05 -4.03
CA VAL A 210 25.94 -8.32 -5.00
C VAL A 210 26.20 -8.89 -6.38
N VAL A 211 25.14 -9.40 -7.01
CA VAL A 211 25.17 -9.88 -8.41
C VAL A 211 24.45 -8.82 -9.26
N GLU A 212 25.15 -8.28 -10.24
CA GLU A 212 24.66 -7.19 -11.08
C GLU A 212 24.52 -7.65 -12.52
N LYS A 213 23.37 -7.38 -13.15
CA LYS A 213 23.12 -7.66 -14.57
C LYS A 213 22.43 -6.48 -15.24
N THR A 214 23.08 -5.95 -16.28
CA THR A 214 22.51 -4.85 -17.08
C THR A 214 22.38 -5.28 -18.53
N THR A 215 21.21 -5.01 -19.14
CA THR A 215 20.94 -5.31 -20.55
C THR A 215 20.23 -4.11 -21.18
N ALA A 216 20.75 -3.62 -22.33
CA ALA A 216 20.20 -2.48 -23.05
C ALA A 216 20.06 -1.19 -22.18
N GLY A 217 21.07 -0.93 -21.35
CA GLY A 217 21.15 0.25 -20.49
C GLY A 217 20.47 0.12 -19.14
N GLY A 218 20.68 1.13 -18.29
CA GLY A 218 20.25 1.18 -16.90
C GLY A 218 21.44 1.26 -15.94
N ASN A 219 21.16 1.64 -14.70
CA ASN A 219 22.18 1.83 -13.68
C ASN A 219 21.93 0.98 -12.45
N ILE A 220 23.00 0.38 -11.92
CA ILE A 220 22.99 -0.28 -10.61
C ILE A 220 23.99 0.47 -9.75
N ASN A 221 23.51 1.08 -8.66
CA ASN A 221 24.31 1.95 -7.81
C ASN A 221 24.38 1.39 -6.39
N ARG A 222 25.59 1.37 -5.81
CA ARG A 222 25.77 1.11 -4.37
C ARG A 222 25.82 2.42 -3.63
N VAL A 223 24.85 2.65 -2.75
CA VAL A 223 24.72 3.88 -1.96
C VAL A 223 25.34 3.64 -0.59
N LYS A 224 26.34 4.49 -0.27
CA LYS A 224 27.04 4.44 1.03
C LYS A 224 26.25 5.15 2.12
#